data_6be8daef04c38bf18db3d4f3e3eccece
#
_entry.id   6be8daef04c38bf18db3d4f3e3eccece
#
_cell.length_a   1.000
_cell.length_b   1.000
_cell.length_c   1.000
_cell.angle_alpha   90.00
_cell.angle_beta   90.00
_cell.angle_gamma   90.00
#
_symmetry.space_group_name_H-M   'P 1'
#
loop_
_entity.id
_entity.type
_entity.pdbx_description
1 polymer ?
#
loop_
_entity_poly.entity_id
_entity_poly.type
_entity_poly.pdbx_seq_one_letter_code
_entity_poly.pdbx_strand_id
1 'polypeptide(L)'
;EVALGAAARVDALRAAGEPLPPLAGVPLAIKDNMNMLGTRTTCASRMLENYESPYTATCVQRMLDAGCVPLGKANMDEFAFGSSTESSAFHRTNNPWDLERVPGGSSGGSAAAVASGMATLSLGSDTGGSIRQPAALCGVVGVKPTYGTVSRYGVVAFGSSLDQVGPFGRTTADAALS
;
A
#
# COMPACT_ATOMS: atom_id res chain seq x y z
N GLU A 1 11.35 12.95 3.52
CA GLU A 1 11.66 13.91 2.42
C GLU A 1 10.78 13.66 1.18
N VAL A 2 10.63 12.44 0.69
CA VAL A 2 9.83 12.12 -0.51
C VAL A 2 8.38 12.61 -0.38
N ALA A 3 7.73 12.35 0.76
CA ALA A 3 6.35 12.78 1.01
C ALA A 3 6.21 14.31 1.02
N LEU A 4 7.12 15.01 1.70
CA LEU A 4 7.10 16.48 1.75
C LEU A 4 7.34 17.09 0.37
N GLY A 5 8.27 16.53 -0.42
CA GLY A 5 8.50 16.97 -1.80
C GLY A 5 7.30 16.74 -2.71
N ALA A 6 6.57 15.61 -2.54
CA ALA A 6 5.33 15.35 -3.28
C ALA A 6 4.21 16.32 -2.88
N ALA A 7 4.05 16.59 -1.59
CA ALA A 7 3.07 17.55 -1.09
C ALA A 7 3.35 18.98 -1.61
N ALA A 8 4.61 19.42 -1.53
CA ALA A 8 5.01 20.73 -2.02
C ALA A 8 4.75 20.93 -3.52
N ARG A 9 4.89 19.87 -4.34
CA ARG A 9 4.52 19.95 -5.77
C ARG A 9 3.02 20.18 -5.95
N VAL A 10 2.17 19.53 -5.18
CA VAL A 10 0.71 19.74 -5.22
C VAL A 10 0.36 21.16 -4.78
N ASP A 11 0.99 21.66 -3.73
CA ASP A 11 0.78 23.02 -3.25
C ASP A 11 1.22 24.07 -4.29
N ALA A 12 2.31 23.83 -5.01
CA ALA A 12 2.77 24.69 -6.08
C ALA A 12 1.77 24.74 -7.26
N LEU A 13 1.24 23.59 -7.70
CA LEU A 13 0.21 23.54 -8.73
C LEU A 13 -1.04 24.33 -8.31
N ARG A 14 -1.49 24.13 -7.07
CA ARG A 14 -2.64 24.85 -6.50
C ARG A 14 -2.39 26.36 -6.48
N ALA A 15 -1.22 26.78 -6.04
CA ALA A 15 -0.86 28.20 -5.97
C ALA A 15 -0.78 28.85 -7.38
N ALA A 16 -0.37 28.08 -8.39
CA ALA A 16 -0.31 28.53 -9.78
C ALA A 16 -1.68 28.53 -10.49
N GLY A 17 -2.74 28.03 -9.85
CA GLY A 17 -4.05 27.89 -10.47
C GLY A 17 -4.12 26.81 -11.56
N GLU A 18 -3.14 25.88 -11.56
CA GLU A 18 -3.10 24.78 -12.52
C GLU A 18 -4.13 23.68 -12.17
N PRO A 19 -4.62 22.94 -13.16
CA PRO A 19 -5.50 21.80 -12.92
C PRO A 19 -4.84 20.77 -12.01
N LEU A 20 -5.52 20.39 -10.94
CA LEU A 20 -5.04 19.36 -10.02
C LEU A 20 -5.41 17.96 -10.50
N PRO A 21 -4.50 16.97 -10.39
CA PRO A 21 -4.84 15.58 -10.62
C PRO A 21 -5.90 15.07 -9.62
N PRO A 22 -6.64 14.01 -9.95
CA PRO A 22 -7.85 13.61 -9.20
C PRO A 22 -7.61 13.23 -7.73
N LEU A 23 -6.41 12.78 -7.39
CA LEU A 23 -6.03 12.40 -6.01
C LEU A 23 -4.94 13.33 -5.44
N ALA A 24 -4.89 14.59 -5.92
CA ALA A 24 -3.88 15.55 -5.50
C ALA A 24 -3.83 15.74 -3.99
N GLY A 25 -2.68 15.43 -3.40
CA GLY A 25 -2.43 15.60 -1.97
C GLY A 25 -2.96 14.48 -1.08
N VAL A 26 -3.58 13.44 -1.65
CA VAL A 26 -4.09 12.30 -0.87
C VAL A 26 -2.94 11.46 -0.33
N PRO A 27 -2.84 11.26 1.02
CA PRO A 27 -1.80 10.43 1.63
C PRO A 27 -1.98 8.95 1.29
N LEU A 28 -0.91 8.32 0.79
CA LEU A 28 -0.88 6.94 0.34
C LEU A 28 0.17 6.11 1.10
N ALA A 29 -0.22 4.98 1.67
CA ALA A 29 0.70 3.94 2.14
C ALA A 29 0.83 2.84 1.07
N ILE A 30 2.02 2.25 0.94
CA ILE A 30 2.33 1.30 -0.14
C ILE A 30 2.87 0.01 0.48
N LYS A 31 2.19 -1.13 0.24
CA LYS A 31 2.68 -2.43 0.73
C LYS A 31 4.12 -2.69 0.28
N ASP A 32 4.93 -3.23 1.17
CA ASP A 32 6.38 -3.32 0.96
C ASP A 32 6.84 -4.42 -0.01
N ASN A 33 5.93 -5.01 -0.78
CA ASN A 33 6.26 -5.82 -1.95
C ASN A 33 6.16 -5.06 -3.28
N MET A 34 5.85 -3.77 -3.25
CA MET A 34 5.74 -2.93 -4.45
C MET A 34 6.95 -2.01 -4.55
N ASN A 35 7.65 -2.06 -5.67
CA ASN A 35 8.79 -1.20 -5.95
C ASN A 35 8.37 0.28 -6.03
N MET A 36 9.18 1.14 -5.45
CA MET A 36 9.12 2.58 -5.64
C MET A 36 10.55 3.11 -5.74
N LEU A 37 10.86 3.76 -6.84
CA LEU A 37 12.20 4.27 -7.17
C LEU A 37 12.84 5.02 -5.99
N GLY A 38 14.09 4.68 -5.68
CA GLY A 38 14.87 5.32 -4.62
C GLY A 38 14.39 5.01 -3.21
N THR A 39 13.53 4.00 -3.04
CA THR A 39 13.11 3.51 -1.73
C THR A 39 13.43 2.03 -1.59
N ARG A 40 13.50 1.56 -0.34
CA ARG A 40 13.66 0.13 -0.08
C ARG A 40 12.36 -0.62 -0.37
N THR A 41 12.49 -1.82 -0.92
CA THR A 41 11.40 -2.79 -1.06
C THR A 41 11.87 -4.10 -0.45
N THR A 42 11.53 -4.33 0.80
CA THR A 42 12.10 -5.43 1.59
C THR A 42 11.23 -6.68 1.62
N CYS A 43 9.96 -6.60 1.25
CA CYS A 43 8.98 -7.67 1.45
C CYS A 43 8.94 -8.18 2.89
N ALA A 44 9.23 -7.32 3.87
CA ALA A 44 9.37 -7.66 5.29
C ALA A 44 10.43 -8.74 5.57
N SER A 45 11.44 -8.88 4.70
CA SER A 45 12.51 -9.89 4.78
C SER A 45 13.89 -9.26 4.95
N ARG A 46 14.73 -9.87 5.80
CA ARG A 46 16.14 -9.52 5.90
C ARG A 46 16.92 -9.78 4.62
N MET A 47 16.45 -10.69 3.77
CA MET A 47 17.09 -10.99 2.48
C MET A 47 17.11 -9.77 1.56
N LEU A 48 16.10 -8.92 1.63
CA LEU A 48 15.97 -7.70 0.82
C LEU A 48 16.16 -6.41 1.64
N GLU A 49 16.68 -6.50 2.86
CA GLU A 49 16.81 -5.35 3.76
C GLU A 49 17.50 -4.14 3.12
N ASN A 50 18.47 -4.38 2.26
CA ASN A 50 19.25 -3.34 1.59
C ASN A 50 18.88 -3.17 0.10
N TYR A 51 17.81 -3.83 -0.36
CA TYR A 51 17.39 -3.69 -1.75
C TYR A 51 16.68 -2.36 -1.96
N GLU A 52 17.32 -1.48 -2.70
CA GLU A 52 16.76 -0.22 -3.16
C GLU A 52 16.17 -0.39 -4.57
N SER A 53 14.92 0.00 -4.73
CA SER A 53 14.17 -0.21 -5.97
C SER A 53 14.71 0.68 -7.10
N PRO A 54 15.17 0.11 -8.22
CA PRO A 54 15.70 0.87 -9.35
C PRO A 54 14.59 1.45 -10.26
N TYR A 55 13.34 1.14 -10.01
CA TYR A 55 12.17 1.62 -10.73
C TYR A 55 10.91 1.56 -9.87
N THR A 56 9.84 2.22 -10.32
CA THR A 56 8.53 2.23 -9.65
C THR A 56 7.58 1.22 -10.29
N ALA A 57 6.86 0.45 -9.48
CA ALA A 57 5.80 -0.45 -9.93
C ALA A 57 4.69 0.35 -10.63
N THR A 58 4.12 -0.22 -11.70
CA THR A 58 3.10 0.48 -12.52
C THR A 58 1.90 0.95 -11.69
N CYS A 59 1.40 0.13 -10.76
CA CYS A 59 0.29 0.50 -9.88
C CYS A 59 0.65 1.68 -8.97
N VAL A 60 1.86 1.69 -8.42
CA VAL A 60 2.35 2.81 -7.59
C VAL A 60 2.52 4.07 -8.45
N GLN A 61 3.14 3.96 -9.63
CA GLN A 61 3.34 5.09 -10.52
C GLN A 61 2.02 5.78 -10.89
N ARG A 62 0.99 5.00 -11.20
CA ARG A 62 -0.35 5.54 -11.51
C ARG A 62 -0.95 6.34 -10.35
N MET A 63 -0.77 5.88 -9.11
CA MET A 63 -1.22 6.63 -7.94
C MET A 63 -0.42 7.93 -7.74
N LEU A 64 0.88 7.91 -8.01
CA LEU A 64 1.72 9.12 -7.96
C LEU A 64 1.32 10.11 -9.07
N ASP A 65 1.07 9.62 -10.28
CA ASP A 65 0.61 10.45 -11.41
C ASP A 65 -0.79 11.04 -11.15
N ALA A 66 -1.65 10.32 -10.42
CA ALA A 66 -2.93 10.82 -9.94
C ALA A 66 -2.80 11.87 -8.81
N GLY A 67 -1.58 12.14 -8.33
CA GLY A 67 -1.28 13.18 -7.35
C GLY A 67 -1.22 12.71 -5.90
N CYS A 68 -1.25 11.41 -5.63
CA CYS A 68 -1.09 10.90 -4.28
C CYS A 68 0.28 11.26 -3.69
N VAL A 69 0.30 11.48 -2.39
CA VAL A 69 1.51 11.73 -1.59
C VAL A 69 1.94 10.43 -0.91
N PRO A 70 3.05 9.79 -1.35
CA PRO A 70 3.51 8.53 -0.75
C PRO A 70 4.11 8.79 0.63
N LEU A 71 3.47 8.28 1.68
CA LEU A 71 3.95 8.42 3.06
C LEU A 71 5.09 7.47 3.38
N GLY A 72 5.06 6.26 2.79
CA GLY A 72 6.07 5.23 3.03
C GLY A 72 5.59 3.83 2.68
N LYS A 73 6.44 2.86 3.06
CA LYS A 73 6.20 1.43 2.84
C LYS A 73 5.50 0.84 4.06
N ALA A 74 4.42 0.09 3.80
CA ALA A 74 3.62 -0.56 4.83
C ALA A 74 4.10 -1.99 5.08
N ASN A 75 4.21 -2.37 6.36
CA ASN A 75 4.61 -3.70 6.80
C ASN A 75 3.67 -4.80 6.29
N MET A 76 4.19 -6.01 6.20
CA MET A 76 3.50 -7.16 5.63
C MET A 76 4.03 -8.47 6.23
N ASP A 77 3.38 -9.59 5.97
CA ASP A 77 4.01 -10.89 6.18
C ASP A 77 5.18 -11.08 5.21
N GLU A 78 6.24 -11.74 5.66
CA GLU A 78 7.46 -11.94 4.88
C GLU A 78 7.14 -12.59 3.52
N PHE A 79 7.55 -11.96 2.42
CA PHE A 79 7.23 -12.34 1.02
C PHE A 79 5.75 -12.62 0.76
N ALA A 80 4.85 -11.99 1.52
CA ALA A 80 3.41 -12.22 1.49
C ALA A 80 2.97 -13.63 1.94
N PHE A 81 3.86 -14.43 2.53
CA PHE A 81 3.59 -15.75 3.11
C PHE A 81 3.03 -15.60 4.51
N GLY A 82 1.75 -15.33 4.64
CA GLY A 82 1.09 -15.22 5.93
C GLY A 82 -0.28 -14.56 5.86
N SER A 83 -0.95 -14.52 7.00
CA SER A 83 -2.29 -13.97 7.15
C SER A 83 -2.48 -13.17 8.44
N SER A 84 -1.39 -12.78 9.11
CA SER A 84 -1.43 -12.08 10.40
C SER A 84 -0.48 -10.90 10.51
N THR A 85 0.48 -10.75 9.59
CA THR A 85 1.57 -9.76 9.61
C THR A 85 2.51 -9.93 10.83
N GLU A 86 2.55 -11.14 11.39
CA GLU A 86 3.47 -11.51 12.48
C GLU A 86 4.81 -12.05 11.97
N SER A 87 4.85 -12.55 10.72
CA SER A 87 6.04 -13.13 10.12
C SER A 87 7.05 -12.09 9.61
N SER A 88 6.76 -10.80 9.74
CA SER A 88 7.71 -9.74 9.38
C SER A 88 9.03 -9.89 10.14
N ALA A 89 10.15 -9.83 9.41
CA ALA A 89 11.48 -9.90 10.00
C ALA A 89 11.90 -8.62 10.76
N PHE A 90 11.11 -7.55 10.70
CA PHE A 90 11.45 -6.26 11.29
C PHE A 90 10.64 -5.93 12.54
N HIS A 91 9.32 -5.99 12.46
CA HIS A 91 8.43 -5.66 13.57
C HIS A 91 7.03 -6.22 13.34
N ARG A 92 6.27 -6.38 14.42
CA ARG A 92 4.86 -6.72 14.36
C ARG A 92 4.04 -5.50 13.92
N THR A 93 2.89 -5.78 13.31
CA THR A 93 1.82 -4.81 13.14
C THR A 93 0.63 -5.27 13.96
N ASN A 94 0.11 -4.41 14.81
CA ASN A 94 -1.04 -4.70 15.64
C ASN A 94 -2.32 -4.17 15.00
N ASN A 95 -3.46 -4.73 15.37
CA ASN A 95 -4.76 -4.24 14.95
C ASN A 95 -5.04 -2.90 15.67
N PRO A 96 -5.37 -1.81 14.96
CA PRO A 96 -5.62 -0.51 15.61
C PRO A 96 -6.81 -0.49 16.58
N TRP A 97 -7.74 -1.43 16.46
CA TRP A 97 -8.90 -1.53 17.33
C TRP A 97 -8.60 -2.26 18.65
N ASP A 98 -7.63 -3.17 18.64
CA ASP A 98 -7.19 -3.93 19.79
C ASP A 98 -5.74 -4.37 19.58
N LEU A 99 -4.82 -3.73 20.30
CA LEU A 99 -3.38 -3.91 20.11
C LEU A 99 -2.87 -5.32 20.48
N GLU A 100 -3.70 -6.12 21.15
CA GLU A 100 -3.39 -7.53 21.44
C GLU A 100 -3.81 -8.48 20.29
N ARG A 101 -4.45 -7.94 19.25
CA ARG A 101 -4.92 -8.70 18.10
C ARG A 101 -4.11 -8.42 16.85
N VAL A 102 -4.14 -9.37 15.93
CA VAL A 102 -3.53 -9.25 14.60
C VAL A 102 -4.38 -8.38 13.68
N PRO A 103 -3.78 -7.60 12.76
CA PRO A 103 -4.52 -6.82 11.77
C PRO A 103 -4.98 -7.67 10.59
N GLY A 104 -4.59 -8.96 10.55
CA GLY A 104 -4.64 -9.80 9.37
C GLY A 104 -3.41 -9.63 8.47
N GLY A 105 -3.41 -10.28 7.33
CA GLY A 105 -2.29 -10.26 6.39
C GLY A 105 -2.63 -10.96 5.05
N SER A 106 -1.67 -10.89 4.16
CA SER A 106 -0.32 -10.36 4.31
C SER A 106 -0.22 -8.82 4.20
N SER A 107 -1.29 -8.08 3.87
CA SER A 107 -1.30 -6.61 3.77
C SER A 107 -1.77 -5.94 5.09
N GLY A 108 -1.36 -6.49 6.26
CA GLY A 108 -1.82 -5.98 7.55
C GLY A 108 -1.40 -4.55 7.84
N GLY A 109 -0.17 -4.16 7.47
CA GLY A 109 0.29 -2.78 7.61
C GLY A 109 -0.52 -1.80 6.76
N SER A 110 -0.92 -2.21 5.54
CA SER A 110 -1.76 -1.39 4.66
C SER A 110 -3.15 -1.16 5.25
N ALA A 111 -3.79 -2.22 5.76
CA ALA A 111 -5.09 -2.12 6.41
C ALA A 111 -5.03 -1.30 7.71
N ALA A 112 -4.02 -1.55 8.55
CA ALA A 112 -3.82 -0.83 9.80
C ALA A 112 -3.55 0.67 9.58
N ALA A 113 -2.80 1.05 8.55
CA ALA A 113 -2.53 2.45 8.22
C ALA A 113 -3.82 3.22 7.89
N VAL A 114 -4.74 2.61 7.15
CA VAL A 114 -6.02 3.23 6.82
C VAL A 114 -6.95 3.24 8.05
N ALA A 115 -7.03 2.14 8.78
CA ALA A 115 -7.90 2.02 9.96
C ALA A 115 -7.53 3.03 11.06
N SER A 116 -6.23 3.24 11.30
CA SER A 116 -5.73 4.19 12.29
C SER A 116 -5.74 5.65 11.82
N GLY A 117 -6.02 5.92 10.54
CA GLY A 117 -5.97 7.28 9.97
C GLY A 117 -4.58 7.79 9.65
N MET A 118 -3.56 6.93 9.66
CA MET A 118 -2.19 7.29 9.25
C MET A 118 -2.10 7.58 7.75
N ALA A 119 -2.93 6.93 6.95
CA ALA A 119 -3.07 7.19 5.53
C ALA A 119 -4.55 7.20 5.13
N THR A 120 -4.91 7.99 4.11
CA THR A 120 -6.28 8.00 3.57
C THR A 120 -6.52 6.78 2.71
N LEU A 121 -5.54 6.41 1.90
CA LEU A 121 -5.54 5.25 1.01
C LEU A 121 -4.29 4.41 1.24
N SER A 122 -4.39 3.12 0.93
CA SER A 122 -3.19 2.29 0.81
C SER A 122 -3.34 1.26 -0.31
N LEU A 123 -2.20 0.80 -0.85
CA LEU A 123 -2.13 -0.31 -1.78
C LEU A 123 -1.74 -1.59 -1.05
N GLY A 124 -2.37 -2.69 -1.42
CA GLY A 124 -2.03 -4.04 -1.01
C GLY A 124 -2.00 -5.02 -2.16
N SER A 125 -1.67 -6.26 -1.87
CA SER A 125 -1.74 -7.39 -2.81
C SER A 125 -2.52 -8.54 -2.20
N ASP A 126 -3.26 -9.27 -3.03
CA ASP A 126 -4.13 -10.37 -2.62
C ASP A 126 -3.91 -11.56 -3.55
N THR A 127 -3.59 -12.70 -2.97
CA THR A 127 -3.44 -13.97 -3.68
C THR A 127 -4.53 -14.93 -3.21
N GLY A 128 -4.66 -15.12 -1.91
CA GLY A 128 -5.66 -15.98 -1.26
C GLY A 128 -6.53 -15.26 -0.23
N GLY A 129 -6.49 -13.90 -0.17
CA GLY A 129 -7.22 -13.12 0.81
C GLY A 129 -6.45 -11.93 1.39
N SER A 130 -5.21 -11.70 0.94
CA SER A 130 -4.29 -10.77 1.61
C SER A 130 -4.62 -9.27 1.47
N ILE A 131 -5.71 -8.89 0.81
CA ILE A 131 -6.38 -7.58 0.94
C ILE A 131 -7.67 -7.74 1.74
N ARG A 132 -8.53 -8.67 1.32
CA ARG A 132 -9.89 -8.83 1.85
C ARG A 132 -9.90 -9.19 3.33
N GLN A 133 -9.03 -10.09 3.76
CA GLN A 133 -8.97 -10.55 5.14
C GLN A 133 -8.48 -9.44 6.09
N PRO A 134 -7.33 -8.77 5.87
CA PRO A 134 -6.94 -7.67 6.75
C PRO A 134 -7.90 -6.48 6.69
N ALA A 135 -8.56 -6.21 5.55
CA ALA A 135 -9.63 -5.21 5.49
C ALA A 135 -10.79 -5.54 6.44
N ALA A 136 -11.24 -6.81 6.44
CA ALA A 136 -12.30 -7.27 7.33
C ALA A 136 -11.91 -7.17 8.80
N LEU A 137 -10.68 -7.57 9.17
CA LEU A 137 -10.20 -7.55 10.55
C LEU A 137 -9.92 -6.13 11.08
N CYS A 138 -9.55 -5.20 10.21
CA CYS A 138 -9.31 -3.80 10.57
C CYS A 138 -10.53 -2.88 10.36
N GLY A 139 -11.66 -3.41 9.86
CA GLY A 139 -12.89 -2.63 9.67
C GLY A 139 -12.77 -1.54 8.60
N VAL A 140 -12.04 -1.82 7.52
CA VAL A 140 -11.89 -0.93 6.36
C VAL A 140 -12.35 -1.62 5.08
N VAL A 141 -12.50 -0.87 4.00
CA VAL A 141 -12.82 -1.42 2.69
C VAL A 141 -11.54 -1.82 1.96
N GLY A 142 -11.44 -3.08 1.56
CA GLY A 142 -10.36 -3.58 0.71
C GLY A 142 -10.92 -4.24 -0.55
N VAL A 143 -10.43 -3.84 -1.72
CA VAL A 143 -10.91 -4.35 -3.00
C VAL A 143 -9.85 -5.21 -3.67
N LYS A 144 -10.19 -6.48 -3.92
CA LYS A 144 -9.43 -7.33 -4.84
C LYS A 144 -10.13 -7.30 -6.20
N PRO A 145 -9.63 -6.54 -7.18
CA PRO A 145 -10.23 -6.52 -8.50
C PRO A 145 -10.05 -7.85 -9.24
N THR A 146 -10.70 -7.99 -10.37
CA THR A 146 -10.54 -9.16 -11.25
C THR A 146 -9.08 -9.32 -11.66
N TYR A 147 -8.62 -10.57 -11.71
CA TYR A 147 -7.24 -10.89 -12.11
C TYR A 147 -6.88 -10.23 -13.45
N GLY A 148 -5.72 -9.59 -13.47
CA GLY A 148 -5.17 -8.93 -14.66
C GLY A 148 -5.69 -7.52 -14.95
N THR A 149 -6.64 -6.98 -14.17
CA THR A 149 -7.13 -5.60 -14.37
C THR A 149 -6.15 -4.53 -13.89
N VAL A 150 -5.33 -4.84 -12.90
CA VAL A 150 -4.26 -3.97 -12.40
C VAL A 150 -2.91 -4.61 -12.72
N SER A 151 -1.99 -3.84 -13.30
CA SER A 151 -0.64 -4.33 -13.62
C SER A 151 0.11 -4.75 -12.37
N ARG A 152 0.80 -5.89 -12.45
CA ARG A 152 1.69 -6.41 -11.40
C ARG A 152 3.16 -6.14 -11.70
N TYR A 153 3.47 -5.40 -12.75
CA TYR A 153 4.85 -5.04 -13.06
C TYR A 153 5.46 -4.23 -11.92
N GLY A 154 6.59 -4.71 -11.40
CA GLY A 154 7.27 -4.12 -10.25
C GLY A 154 6.73 -4.54 -8.88
N VAL A 155 5.85 -5.52 -8.84
CA VAL A 155 5.37 -6.14 -7.59
C VAL A 155 6.09 -7.48 -7.40
N VAL A 156 6.68 -7.70 -6.23
CA VAL A 156 7.27 -9.00 -5.87
C VAL A 156 6.15 -10.00 -5.68
N ALA A 157 6.19 -11.07 -6.48
CA ALA A 157 5.12 -12.06 -6.52
C ALA A 157 5.13 -13.00 -5.31
N PHE A 158 3.93 -13.42 -4.90
CA PHE A 158 3.71 -14.59 -4.05
C PHE A 158 3.26 -15.80 -4.89
N GLY A 159 2.15 -15.65 -5.61
CA GLY A 159 1.63 -16.66 -6.54
C GLY A 159 1.16 -15.98 -7.82
N SER A 160 2.06 -15.89 -8.82
CA SER A 160 1.89 -15.07 -10.02
C SER A 160 0.59 -15.30 -10.79
N SER A 161 0.03 -16.51 -10.73
CA SER A 161 -1.25 -16.86 -11.39
C SER A 161 -2.49 -16.39 -10.63
N LEU A 162 -2.33 -15.87 -9.40
CA LEU A 162 -3.43 -15.46 -8.52
C LEU A 162 -3.27 -14.04 -7.98
N ASP A 163 -2.04 -13.53 -7.90
CA ASP A 163 -1.74 -12.22 -7.33
C ASP A 163 -2.51 -11.11 -8.03
N GLN A 164 -3.09 -10.23 -7.22
CA GLN A 164 -3.74 -9.02 -7.69
C GLN A 164 -3.46 -7.85 -6.73
N VAL A 165 -3.14 -6.69 -7.29
CA VAL A 165 -3.02 -5.44 -6.53
C VAL A 165 -4.39 -4.82 -6.38
N GLY A 166 -4.64 -4.19 -5.25
CA GLY A 166 -5.86 -3.42 -5.00
C GLY A 166 -5.74 -2.48 -3.82
N PRO A 167 -6.70 -1.57 -3.69
CA PRO A 167 -6.68 -0.52 -2.69
C PRO A 167 -7.33 -0.92 -1.37
N PHE A 168 -6.97 -0.14 -0.34
CA PHE A 168 -7.74 0.01 0.89
C PHE A 168 -8.18 1.46 1.02
N GLY A 169 -9.40 1.65 1.48
CA GLY A 169 -9.99 2.95 1.81
C GLY A 169 -10.94 2.83 3.00
N ARG A 170 -11.35 3.94 3.58
CA ARG A 170 -12.35 3.94 4.67
C ARG A 170 -13.75 3.66 4.17
N THR A 171 -14.05 4.11 2.98
CA THR A 171 -15.36 3.92 2.33
C THR A 171 -15.21 3.22 0.99
N THR A 172 -16.32 2.69 0.48
CA THR A 172 -16.36 2.10 -0.87
C THR A 172 -16.05 3.16 -1.93
N ALA A 173 -16.44 4.41 -1.71
CA ALA A 173 -16.14 5.51 -2.63
C ALA A 173 -14.63 5.79 -2.70
N ASP A 174 -13.95 5.82 -1.55
CA ASP A 174 -12.49 6.00 -1.49
C ASP A 174 -11.77 4.88 -2.26
N ALA A 175 -12.17 3.63 -2.02
CA ALA A 175 -11.58 2.48 -2.68
C ALA A 175 -11.89 2.43 -4.20
N ALA A 176 -13.00 2.99 -4.64
CA ALA A 176 -13.37 3.05 -6.06
C ALA A 176 -12.64 4.16 -6.83
N LEU A 177 -12.19 5.20 -6.14
CA LEU A 177 -11.42 6.30 -6.72
C LEU A 177 -9.93 5.98 -6.87
N SER A 178 -9.46 4.93 -6.20
CA SER A 178 -8.05 4.50 -6.17
C SER A 178 -7.85 3.24 -7.03
#